data_9a18d5f131fc2ae10045cd7bf10650d0
#
_entry.id   9a18d5f131fc2ae10045cd7bf10650d0
#
_cell.length_a   1.000
_cell.length_b   1.000
_cell.length_c   1.000
_cell.angle_alpha   90.00
_cell.angle_beta   90.00
_cell.angle_gamma   90.00
#
_symmetry.space_group_name_H-M   'P 1'
#
loop_
_entity.id
_entity.type
_entity.pdbx_description
1 polymer ?
#
loop_
_entity_poly.entity_id
_entity_poly.type
_entity_poly.pdbx_seq_one_letter_code
_entity_poly.pdbx_strand_id
1 'polypeptide(L)'
;MNRFEYVTNKRMREVLLSAIIDKKELEFAVDYSARCFQSDTNNTDIPSDVLEVRDEALSNAFDSLFNGEYKRSAKYLRLFWSV
;
A
#
# COMPACT_ATOMS: atom_id res chain seq x y z
N MET A 1 -19.96 -0.95 0.90
CA MET A 1 -18.70 -0.48 0.30
C MET A 1 -18.97 0.67 -0.66
N ASN A 2 -18.19 1.71 -0.55
CA ASN A 2 -18.28 2.85 -1.45
C ASN A 2 -17.78 2.44 -2.85
N ARG A 3 -18.51 2.78 -3.88
CA ARG A 3 -18.15 2.48 -5.28
C ARG A 3 -16.78 3.07 -5.66
N PHE A 4 -16.48 4.24 -5.13
CA PHE A 4 -15.20 4.91 -5.35
C PHE A 4 -14.03 4.10 -4.76
N GLU A 5 -14.20 3.56 -3.55
CA GLU A 5 -13.17 2.72 -2.91
C GLU A 5 -12.87 1.47 -3.71
N TYR A 6 -13.90 0.83 -4.25
CA TYR A 6 -13.71 -0.35 -5.09
C TYR A 6 -12.87 -0.03 -6.33
N VAL A 7 -13.20 1.05 -7.02
CA VAL A 7 -12.46 1.49 -8.22
C VAL A 7 -11.02 1.83 -7.86
N THR A 8 -10.80 2.51 -6.74
CA THR A 8 -9.47 2.89 -6.28
C THR A 8 -8.62 1.66 -5.93
N ASN A 9 -9.19 0.67 -5.27
CA ASN A 9 -8.49 -0.58 -4.95
C ASN A 9 -8.08 -1.33 -6.22
N LYS A 10 -8.97 -1.39 -7.20
CA LYS A 10 -8.67 -2.00 -8.49
C LYS A 10 -7.53 -1.27 -9.19
N ARG A 11 -7.58 0.06 -9.22
CA ARG A 11 -6.54 0.89 -9.82
C ARG A 11 -5.21 0.68 -9.10
N MET A 12 -5.22 0.59 -7.79
CA MET A 12 -4.01 0.34 -7.00
C MET A 12 -3.37 -0.99 -7.37
N ARG A 13 -4.17 -2.04 -7.47
CA ARG A 13 -3.66 -3.35 -7.89
C ARG A 13 -3.05 -3.32 -9.28
N GLU A 14 -3.70 -2.63 -10.21
CA GLU A 14 -3.18 -2.48 -11.58
C GLU A 14 -1.82 -1.76 -11.59
N VAL A 15 -1.70 -0.68 -10.84
CA VAL A 15 -0.45 0.08 -10.71
C VAL A 15 0.65 -0.80 -10.13
N LEU A 16 0.36 -1.53 -9.06
CA LEU A 16 1.36 -2.36 -8.37
C LEU A 16 1.78 -3.58 -9.17
N LEU A 17 0.93 -4.06 -10.08
CA LEU A 17 1.25 -5.18 -10.96
C LEU A 17 2.02 -4.74 -12.21
N SER A 18 2.09 -3.44 -12.48
CA SER A 18 2.84 -2.91 -13.60
C SER A 18 4.35 -3.17 -13.42
N ALA A 19 5.01 -3.57 -14.48
CA ALA A 19 6.46 -3.76 -14.48
C ALA A 19 7.20 -2.43 -14.37
N ILE A 20 6.55 -1.34 -14.81
CA ILE A 20 7.08 0.01 -14.77
C ILE A 20 6.12 0.86 -13.97
N ILE A 21 6.58 1.36 -12.84
CA ILE A 21 5.82 2.28 -12.00
C ILE A 21 6.60 3.59 -11.94
N ASP A 22 5.95 4.71 -12.28
CA ASP A 22 6.60 6.00 -12.17
C ASP A 22 6.54 6.54 -10.73
N LYS A 23 7.33 7.55 -10.46
CA LYS A 23 7.46 8.15 -9.13
C LYS A 23 6.12 8.68 -8.62
N LYS A 24 5.35 9.35 -9.46
CA LYS A 24 4.06 9.95 -9.06
C LYS A 24 3.04 8.89 -8.71
N GLU A 25 2.96 7.83 -9.50
CA GLU A 25 2.06 6.71 -9.21
C GLU A 25 2.45 6.01 -7.93
N LEU A 26 3.76 5.84 -7.69
CA LEU A 26 4.26 5.23 -6.47
C LEU A 26 3.96 6.09 -5.25
N GLU A 27 4.17 7.41 -5.33
CA GLU A 27 3.83 8.34 -4.24
C GLU A 27 2.33 8.27 -3.92
N PHE A 28 1.49 8.25 -4.94
CA PHE A 28 0.05 8.09 -4.75
C PHE A 28 -0.27 6.75 -4.09
N ALA A 29 0.38 5.67 -4.54
CA ALA A 29 0.14 4.34 -4.01
C ALA A 29 0.53 4.24 -2.52
N VAL A 30 1.67 4.81 -2.14
CA VAL A 30 2.13 4.84 -0.75
C VAL A 30 1.17 5.65 0.11
N ASP A 31 0.78 6.83 -0.33
CA ASP A 31 -0.13 7.71 0.40
C ASP A 31 -1.51 7.04 0.58
N TYR A 32 -2.04 6.46 -0.48
CA TYR A 32 -3.32 5.76 -0.42
C TYR A 32 -3.25 4.55 0.52
N SER A 33 -2.17 3.79 0.46
CA SER A 33 -1.97 2.64 1.36
C SER A 33 -1.91 3.07 2.82
N ALA A 34 -1.26 4.19 3.12
CA ALA A 34 -1.19 4.73 4.47
C ALA A 34 -2.58 5.12 4.99
N ARG A 35 -3.40 5.72 4.16
CA ARG A 35 -4.78 6.09 4.53
C ARG A 35 -5.64 4.86 4.79
N CYS A 36 -5.51 3.84 3.96
CA CYS A 36 -6.21 2.57 4.16
C CYS A 36 -5.77 1.90 5.46
N PHE A 37 -4.48 1.88 5.74
CA PHE A 37 -3.95 1.31 6.98
C PHE A 37 -4.47 2.05 8.20
N GLN A 38 -4.51 3.38 8.16
CA GLN A 38 -5.03 4.20 9.24
C GLN A 38 -6.49 3.89 9.53
N SER A 39 -7.29 3.67 8.49
CA SER A 39 -8.67 3.24 8.63
C SER A 39 -8.76 1.83 9.23
N ASP A 40 -7.90 0.91 8.77
CA ASP A 40 -7.89 -0.48 9.24
C ASP A 40 -7.49 -0.61 10.71
N THR A 41 -6.63 0.26 11.23
CA THR A 41 -6.23 0.23 12.65
C THR A 41 -7.41 0.48 13.59
N ASN A 42 -8.47 1.10 13.10
CA ASN A 42 -9.70 1.33 13.86
C ASN A 42 -10.70 0.19 13.73
N ASN A 43 -10.38 -0.83 12.94
CA ASN A 43 -11.26 -1.98 12.72
C ASN A 43 -10.86 -3.13 13.62
N THR A 44 -11.70 -3.44 14.60
CA THR A 44 -11.43 -4.49 15.60
C THR A 44 -11.52 -5.90 15.03
N ASP A 45 -12.06 -6.07 13.81
CA ASP A 45 -12.20 -7.36 13.17
C ASP A 45 -10.90 -7.84 12.49
N ILE A 46 -9.92 -6.97 12.38
CA ILE A 46 -8.64 -7.31 11.74
C ILE A 46 -7.68 -7.86 12.80
N PRO A 47 -7.13 -9.08 12.62
CA PRO A 47 -6.17 -9.64 13.56
C PRO A 47 -4.92 -8.77 13.72
N SER A 48 -4.37 -8.73 14.92
CA SER A 48 -3.22 -7.87 15.23
C SER A 48 -1.96 -8.29 14.47
N ASP A 49 -1.77 -9.57 14.20
CA ASP A 49 -0.64 -10.06 13.42
C ASP A 49 -0.70 -9.57 11.97
N VAL A 50 -1.89 -9.47 11.38
CA VAL A 50 -2.09 -8.90 10.05
C VAL A 50 -1.73 -7.41 10.06
N LEU A 51 -2.15 -6.68 11.09
CA LEU A 51 -1.82 -5.26 11.23
C LEU A 51 -0.31 -5.05 11.38
N GLU A 52 0.39 -5.91 12.12
CA GLU A 52 1.85 -5.83 12.25
C GLU A 52 2.56 -6.01 10.92
N VAL A 53 2.16 -7.00 10.12
CA VAL A 53 2.75 -7.25 8.80
C VAL A 53 2.52 -6.04 7.89
N ARG A 54 1.31 -5.50 7.90
CA ARG A 54 0.98 -4.31 7.10
C ARG A 54 1.76 -3.08 7.53
N ASP A 55 1.92 -2.87 8.84
CA ASP A 55 2.69 -1.76 9.37
C ASP A 55 4.14 -1.82 8.92
N GLU A 56 4.76 -2.98 9.05
CA GLU A 56 6.15 -3.20 8.63
C GLU A 56 6.31 -3.01 7.13
N ALA A 57 5.41 -3.57 6.33
CA ALA A 57 5.45 -3.42 4.88
C ALA A 57 5.29 -1.96 4.46
N LEU A 58 4.37 -1.23 5.09
CA LEU A 58 4.14 0.17 4.79
C LEU A 58 5.35 1.03 5.16
N SER A 59 5.94 0.80 6.34
CA SER A 59 7.14 1.51 6.79
C SER A 59 8.30 1.29 5.82
N ASN A 60 8.51 0.06 5.39
CA ASN A 60 9.55 -0.27 4.41
C ASN A 60 9.28 0.36 3.05
N ALA A 61 8.01 0.45 2.65
CA ALA A 61 7.65 1.12 1.40
C ALA A 61 7.96 2.62 1.45
N PHE A 62 7.68 3.29 2.57
CA PHE A 62 8.02 4.70 2.76
C PHE A 62 9.53 4.93 2.73
N ASP A 63 10.30 4.11 3.47
CA ASP A 63 11.74 4.24 3.52
C ASP A 63 12.36 4.03 2.14
N SER A 64 11.90 3.04 1.39
CA SER A 64 12.37 2.76 0.04
C SER A 64 12.05 3.91 -0.91
N LEU A 65 10.85 4.46 -0.81
CA LEU A 65 10.44 5.63 -1.62
C LEU A 65 11.33 6.83 -1.31
N PHE A 66 11.58 7.11 -0.04
CA PHE A 66 12.41 8.22 0.39
C PHE A 66 13.84 8.09 -0.13
N ASN A 67 14.36 6.86 -0.16
CA ASN A 67 15.71 6.57 -0.64
C ASN A 67 15.82 6.45 -2.17
N GLY A 68 14.72 6.64 -2.90
CA GLY A 68 14.72 6.54 -4.36
C GLY A 68 14.70 5.11 -4.88
N GLU A 69 14.47 4.13 -4.01
CA GLU A 69 14.40 2.70 -4.37
C GLU A 69 12.98 2.31 -4.75
N TYR A 70 12.53 2.78 -5.92
CA TYR A 70 11.11 2.68 -6.32
C TYR A 70 10.63 1.25 -6.52
N LYS A 71 11.45 0.38 -7.10
CA LYS A 71 11.09 -1.03 -7.28
C LYS A 71 10.89 -1.74 -5.95
N ARG A 72 11.74 -1.45 -4.97
CA ARG A 72 11.65 -2.01 -3.64
C ARG A 72 10.40 -1.51 -2.92
N SER A 73 10.11 -0.22 -3.04
CA SER A 73 8.90 0.36 -2.46
C SER A 73 7.64 -0.31 -3.02
N ALA A 74 7.56 -0.50 -4.33
CA ALA A 74 6.45 -1.19 -4.96
C ALA A 74 6.32 -2.63 -4.47
N LYS A 75 7.44 -3.32 -4.25
CA LYS A 75 7.45 -4.68 -3.71
C LYS A 75 6.83 -4.74 -2.32
N TYR A 76 7.18 -3.80 -1.45
CA TYR A 76 6.60 -3.75 -0.10
C TYR A 76 5.12 -3.39 -0.12
N LEU A 77 4.69 -2.52 -1.04
CA LEU A 77 3.27 -2.23 -1.20
C LEU A 77 2.48 -3.45 -1.69
N ARG A 78 3.05 -4.25 -2.58
CA ARG A 78 2.41 -5.49 -3.00
C ARG A 78 2.23 -6.44 -1.82
N LEU A 79 3.22 -6.52 -0.94
CA LEU A 79 3.11 -7.29 0.29
C LEU A 79 2.00 -6.75 1.19
N PHE A 80 1.93 -5.44 1.36
CA PHE A 80 0.88 -4.77 2.13
C PHE A 80 -0.52 -5.15 1.64
N TRP A 81 -0.73 -5.15 0.32
CA TRP A 81 -2.03 -5.44 -0.26
C TRP A 81 -2.35 -6.93 -0.39
N SER A 82 -1.39 -7.81 -0.18
CA SER A 82 -1.58 -9.25 -0.25
C SER A 82 -1.99 -9.89 1.08
N VAL A 83 -1.92 -9.15 2.16
CA VAL A 83 -2.18 -9.64 3.52
C VAL A 83 -3.60 -9.35 3.99
#